data_e9fa764427f8e779ad737b2a3f66e8bb
#
_entry.id   e9fa764427f8e779ad737b2a3f66e8bb
#
_cell.length_a   1.000
_cell.length_b   1.000
_cell.length_c   1.000
_cell.angle_alpha   90.00
_cell.angle_beta   90.00
_cell.angle_gamma   90.00
#
_symmetry.space_group_name_H-M   'P 1'
#
loop_
_entity.id
_entity.type
_entity.pdbx_description
1 polymer ?
#
loop_
_entity_poly.entity_id
_entity_poly.type
_entity_poly.pdbx_seq_one_letter_code
_entity_poly.pdbx_strand_id
1 'polypeptide(L)'
;MEDYTPTLSEEERAARRAQRAEARRQKQQARRRRQLQQLLPVCLVLVLLVGLLAAWAFQRQPEDSGTDDTVSPAPVNQMTEEPEAEPIAFQLRETESTIQLGDDFASEYAVVIDAEDGSILAEKNADAVISPASMTKILTLLVAAEHIENLDDTVTITIDITDYCYVNDCSVVGFALDEVVPVRELLYGTILPSGADAALALAKYVAGSQEAFVTLMNEKLEELGLSDTAHFTNCVGLYDEAHTCTVTDMALILKAAMENDLCREVLSAHTYETAPTAQHPDGQVLSNWFLRRIEDKDQDLPVRAVAAKTGYVVQSGNCAASYAESADGHGFLCVTGNAYSAWRAIYDHVELYKLCS
;
A
#
# COMPACT_ATOMS: atom_id res chain seq x y z
N MET A 1 41.64 2.31 -9.73
CA MET A 1 41.70 0.91 -9.25
C MET A 1 40.33 0.35 -9.65
N GLU A 2 40.29 -0.36 -10.79
CA GLU A 2 39.04 -0.91 -11.31
C GLU A 2 38.56 -2.02 -10.40
N ASP A 3 37.38 -1.87 -9.78
CA ASP A 3 36.70 -2.91 -9.03
C ASP A 3 36.21 -4.02 -9.98
N TYR A 4 37.02 -5.05 -10.12
CA TYR A 4 36.69 -6.24 -10.87
C TYR A 4 35.74 -7.13 -10.05
N THR A 5 34.43 -6.94 -10.24
CA THR A 5 33.43 -7.90 -9.77
C THR A 5 33.44 -9.13 -10.69
N PRO A 6 33.79 -10.34 -10.20
CA PRO A 6 33.88 -11.51 -11.04
C PRO A 6 32.50 -11.92 -11.55
N THR A 7 32.31 -11.92 -12.88
CA THR A 7 31.11 -12.47 -13.52
C THR A 7 31.06 -13.99 -13.29
N LEU A 8 29.95 -14.45 -12.70
CA LEU A 8 29.73 -15.88 -12.43
C LEU A 8 29.77 -16.70 -13.75
N SER A 9 30.42 -17.86 -13.70
CA SER A 9 30.42 -18.82 -14.82
C SER A 9 29.01 -19.37 -15.11
N GLU A 10 28.78 -19.88 -16.34
CA GLU A 10 27.49 -20.51 -16.69
C GLU A 10 27.14 -21.68 -15.78
N GLU A 11 28.12 -22.47 -15.34
CA GLU A 11 27.93 -23.58 -14.40
C GLU A 11 27.50 -23.09 -13.02
N GLU A 12 28.10 -22.02 -12.50
CA GLU A 12 27.70 -21.40 -11.24
C GLU A 12 26.30 -20.80 -11.30
N ARG A 13 25.94 -20.18 -12.45
CA ARG A 13 24.58 -19.67 -12.70
C ARG A 13 23.56 -20.81 -12.76
N ALA A 14 23.89 -21.94 -13.39
CA ALA A 14 23.03 -23.13 -13.44
C ALA A 14 22.85 -23.77 -12.06
N ALA A 15 23.93 -23.92 -11.31
CA ALA A 15 23.90 -24.47 -9.95
C ALA A 15 23.03 -23.60 -9.01
N ARG A 16 23.16 -22.27 -9.06
CA ARG A 16 22.31 -21.35 -8.30
C ARG A 16 20.85 -21.43 -8.71
N ARG A 17 20.55 -21.55 -10.03
CA ARG A 17 19.16 -21.76 -10.50
C ARG A 17 18.54 -23.03 -9.94
N ALA A 18 19.28 -24.14 -9.91
CA ALA A 18 18.84 -25.40 -9.33
C ALA A 18 18.59 -25.28 -7.83
N GLN A 19 19.52 -24.66 -7.11
CA GLN A 19 19.40 -24.43 -5.66
C GLN A 19 18.18 -23.53 -5.32
N ARG A 20 17.93 -22.48 -6.13
CA ARG A 20 16.75 -21.61 -5.99
C ARG A 20 15.46 -22.40 -6.23
N ALA A 21 15.40 -23.24 -7.25
CA ALA A 21 14.24 -24.08 -7.54
C ALA A 21 13.91 -25.04 -6.39
N GLU A 22 14.95 -25.62 -5.76
CA GLU A 22 14.79 -26.50 -4.62
C GLU A 22 14.32 -25.73 -3.36
N ALA A 23 14.90 -24.57 -3.07
CA ALA A 23 14.48 -23.70 -1.98
C ALA A 23 13.02 -23.21 -2.14
N ARG A 24 12.57 -22.91 -3.38
CA ARG A 24 11.15 -22.61 -3.65
C ARG A 24 10.23 -23.77 -3.30
N ARG A 25 10.59 -25.00 -3.72
CA ARG A 25 9.80 -26.20 -3.43
C ARG A 25 9.69 -26.43 -1.91
N GLN A 26 10.79 -26.28 -1.18
CA GLN A 26 10.82 -26.42 0.28
C GLN A 26 9.97 -25.35 0.97
N LYS A 27 10.08 -24.07 0.55
CA LYS A 27 9.23 -22.97 1.05
C LYS A 27 7.74 -23.20 0.77
N GLN A 28 7.37 -23.63 -0.44
CA GLN A 28 5.98 -23.94 -0.77
C GLN A 28 5.43 -25.10 0.08
N GLN A 29 6.20 -26.13 0.32
CA GLN A 29 5.81 -27.23 1.20
C GLN A 29 5.64 -26.78 2.65
N ALA A 30 6.56 -25.94 3.14
CA ALA A 30 6.48 -25.38 4.49
C ALA A 30 5.26 -24.46 4.66
N ARG A 31 4.95 -23.61 3.66
CA ARG A 31 3.74 -22.77 3.63
C ARG A 31 2.46 -23.61 3.64
N ARG A 32 2.36 -24.64 2.79
CA ARG A 32 1.21 -25.56 2.79
C ARG A 32 1.02 -26.27 4.14
N ARG A 33 2.11 -26.69 4.78
CA ARG A 33 2.03 -27.29 6.13
C ARG A 33 1.54 -26.30 7.18
N ARG A 34 2.03 -25.05 7.17
CA ARG A 34 1.55 -23.99 8.08
C ARG A 34 0.09 -23.64 7.85
N GLN A 35 -0.34 -23.51 6.59
CA GLN A 35 -1.76 -23.26 6.26
C GLN A 35 -2.67 -24.39 6.73
N LEU A 36 -2.28 -25.65 6.55
CA LEU A 36 -3.03 -26.81 7.07
C LEU A 36 -3.09 -26.82 8.60
N GLN A 37 -2.00 -26.44 9.28
CA GLN A 37 -1.97 -26.35 10.74
C GLN A 37 -2.83 -25.22 11.28
N GLN A 38 -2.99 -24.12 10.54
CA GLN A 38 -3.85 -22.99 10.91
C GLN A 38 -5.34 -23.28 10.62
N LEU A 39 -5.64 -24.06 9.60
CA LEU A 39 -7.03 -24.45 9.27
C LEU A 39 -7.60 -25.50 10.21
N LEU A 40 -6.75 -26.37 10.80
CA LEU A 40 -7.18 -27.44 11.68
C LEU A 40 -7.99 -26.95 12.90
N PRO A 41 -7.55 -25.93 13.67
CA PRO A 41 -8.35 -25.41 14.79
C PRO A 41 -9.63 -24.70 14.32
N VAL A 42 -9.60 -24.01 13.18
CA VAL A 42 -10.78 -23.32 12.62
C VAL A 42 -11.85 -24.33 12.22
N CYS A 43 -11.47 -25.42 11.55
CA CYS A 43 -12.40 -26.52 11.22
C CYS A 43 -13.00 -27.15 12.48
N LEU A 44 -12.22 -27.32 13.54
CA LEU A 44 -12.67 -27.89 14.80
C LEU A 44 -13.68 -26.97 15.50
N VAL A 45 -13.45 -25.67 15.51
CA VAL A 45 -14.38 -24.66 16.05
C VAL A 45 -15.68 -24.61 15.23
N LEU A 46 -15.59 -24.66 13.90
CA LEU A 46 -16.78 -24.69 13.02
C LEU A 46 -17.66 -25.92 13.27
N VAL A 47 -17.06 -27.09 13.46
CA VAL A 47 -17.81 -28.33 13.79
C VAL A 47 -18.52 -28.19 15.15
N LEU A 48 -17.85 -27.58 16.13
CA LEU A 48 -18.45 -27.31 17.46
C LEU A 48 -19.59 -26.28 17.38
N LEU A 49 -19.41 -25.21 16.58
CA LEU A 49 -20.44 -24.18 16.39
C LEU A 49 -21.68 -24.71 15.67
N VAL A 50 -21.51 -25.55 14.65
CA VAL A 50 -22.63 -26.22 13.96
C VAL A 50 -23.40 -27.13 14.91
N GLY A 51 -22.70 -27.85 15.79
CA GLY A 51 -23.33 -28.67 16.84
C GLY A 51 -24.13 -27.85 17.85
N LEU A 52 -23.62 -26.68 18.27
CA LEU A 52 -24.29 -25.75 19.19
C LEU A 52 -25.48 -25.05 18.54
N LEU A 53 -25.38 -24.66 17.26
CA LEU A 53 -26.49 -24.06 16.50
C LEU A 53 -27.63 -25.05 16.26
N ALA A 54 -27.33 -26.32 16.01
CA ALA A 54 -28.32 -27.35 15.89
C ALA A 54 -29.07 -27.59 17.22
N ALA A 55 -28.38 -27.55 18.36
CA ALA A 55 -28.98 -27.64 19.69
C ALA A 55 -29.83 -26.40 20.04
N TRP A 56 -29.42 -25.22 19.62
CA TRP A 56 -30.12 -23.97 19.87
C TRP A 56 -31.39 -23.78 19.00
N ALA A 57 -31.34 -24.22 17.74
CA ALA A 57 -32.50 -24.16 16.83
C ALA A 57 -33.69 -25.05 17.29
N PHE A 58 -33.41 -26.03 18.16
CA PHE A 58 -34.46 -26.88 18.72
C PHE A 58 -35.23 -26.25 19.90
N GLN A 59 -34.79 -25.07 20.38
CA GLN A 59 -35.30 -24.46 21.64
C GLN A 59 -36.07 -23.13 21.50
N ARG A 60 -36.38 -22.62 20.28
CA ARG A 60 -37.10 -21.36 20.10
C ARG A 60 -38.36 -21.47 19.26
N GLN A 61 -39.50 -21.16 19.88
CA GLN A 61 -40.71 -20.67 19.23
C GLN A 61 -40.83 -19.17 19.38
N PRO A 62 -41.50 -18.43 18.46
CA PRO A 62 -41.46 -16.99 18.36
C PRO A 62 -42.55 -16.28 19.17
N GLU A 63 -42.27 -15.08 19.64
CA GLU A 63 -43.27 -14.09 20.08
C GLU A 63 -43.12 -12.77 19.30
N ASP A 64 -44.32 -12.22 19.03
CA ASP A 64 -44.65 -11.13 18.11
C ASP A 64 -44.84 -9.79 18.89
N SER A 65 -44.84 -8.67 18.12
CA SER A 65 -45.37 -7.32 18.40
C SER A 65 -44.31 -6.21 18.56
N GLY A 66 -44.43 -5.05 18.00
CA GLY A 66 -45.44 -4.18 17.45
C GLY A 66 -44.87 -2.77 17.30
N THR A 67 -45.30 -2.08 16.32
CA THR A 67 -44.94 -0.73 15.80
C THR A 67 -45.24 0.42 16.77
N ASP A 68 -44.50 1.54 16.69
CA ASP A 68 -45.12 2.88 16.68
C ASP A 68 -44.23 3.97 16.03
N ASP A 69 -44.89 4.77 15.19
CA ASP A 69 -44.36 5.92 14.46
C ASP A 69 -44.58 7.24 15.23
N THR A 70 -43.64 8.16 15.17
CA THR A 70 -43.99 9.61 15.22
C THR A 70 -42.95 10.49 14.53
N VAL A 71 -43.38 11.22 13.50
CA VAL A 71 -42.68 12.25 12.75
C VAL A 71 -42.98 13.63 13.38
N SER A 72 -41.98 14.50 13.44
CA SER A 72 -42.20 15.93 13.63
C SER A 72 -41.22 16.78 12.83
N PRO A 73 -41.66 17.93 12.24
CA PRO A 73 -40.97 18.62 11.14
C PRO A 73 -39.93 19.64 11.61
N ALA A 74 -38.95 19.91 10.78
CA ALA A 74 -37.89 20.90 10.92
C ALA A 74 -38.33 22.32 10.55
N PRO A 75 -37.71 23.37 11.13
CA PRO A 75 -37.85 24.74 10.64
C PRO A 75 -36.78 25.13 9.63
N VAL A 76 -37.26 25.90 8.64
CA VAL A 76 -36.44 26.57 7.62
C VAL A 76 -35.64 27.70 8.25
N ASN A 77 -34.35 27.81 7.94
CA ASN A 77 -33.54 28.95 8.32
C ASN A 77 -32.90 29.64 7.12
N GLN A 78 -32.83 30.96 7.21
CA GLN A 78 -32.45 31.90 6.19
C GLN A 78 -30.96 31.90 5.89
N MET A 79 -30.62 32.04 4.62
CA MET A 79 -29.26 32.29 4.14
C MET A 79 -28.76 33.65 4.62
N THR A 80 -27.66 33.65 5.33
CA THR A 80 -26.75 34.78 5.50
C THR A 80 -25.48 34.47 4.75
N GLU A 81 -25.04 35.37 3.86
CA GLU A 81 -23.73 35.30 3.21
C GLU A 81 -22.65 35.37 4.27
N GLU A 82 -21.86 34.29 4.37
CA GLU A 82 -20.63 34.26 5.17
C GLU A 82 -19.49 34.95 4.38
N PRO A 83 -18.57 35.67 5.11
CA PRO A 83 -17.38 36.21 4.48
C PRO A 83 -16.45 35.09 3.99
N GLU A 84 -15.82 35.25 2.84
CA GLU A 84 -14.77 34.36 2.34
C GLU A 84 -13.76 34.10 3.45
N ALA A 85 -13.70 32.85 3.94
CA ALA A 85 -12.75 32.42 4.95
C ALA A 85 -11.34 32.36 4.32
N GLU A 86 -10.35 32.89 5.04
CA GLU A 86 -8.93 32.66 4.65
C GLU A 86 -8.66 31.14 4.57
N PRO A 87 -7.82 30.70 3.62
CA PRO A 87 -7.54 29.26 3.47
C PRO A 87 -7.01 28.68 4.79
N ILE A 88 -7.71 27.68 5.29
CA ILE A 88 -7.33 27.00 6.54
C ILE A 88 -6.01 26.24 6.25
N ALA A 89 -4.95 26.52 7.01
CA ALA A 89 -3.69 25.79 6.90
C ALA A 89 -3.92 24.30 7.22
N PHE A 90 -3.29 23.39 6.47
CA PHE A 90 -3.38 21.94 6.71
C PHE A 90 -3.03 21.61 8.17
N GLN A 91 -3.98 21.03 8.86
CA GLN A 91 -3.82 20.55 10.23
C GLN A 91 -4.67 19.30 10.44
N LEU A 92 -4.01 18.17 10.70
CA LEU A 92 -4.71 16.91 10.98
C LEU A 92 -5.61 17.08 12.21
N ARG A 93 -6.92 16.85 12.02
CA ARG A 93 -7.91 17.00 13.08
C ARG A 93 -9.17 16.20 12.82
N GLU A 94 -9.71 15.64 13.87
CA GLU A 94 -11.11 15.22 13.90
C GLU A 94 -12.03 16.43 13.98
N THR A 95 -13.23 16.29 13.45
CA THR A 95 -14.31 17.29 13.50
C THR A 95 -15.57 16.65 14.09
N GLU A 96 -16.58 17.44 14.40
CA GLU A 96 -17.88 16.90 14.84
C GLU A 96 -18.58 16.04 13.77
N SER A 97 -18.17 16.18 12.51
CA SER A 97 -18.67 15.40 11.36
C SER A 97 -17.83 14.17 11.02
N THR A 98 -16.71 13.93 11.72
CA THR A 98 -15.87 12.75 11.51
C THR A 98 -16.67 11.46 11.76
N ILE A 99 -16.75 10.60 10.74
CA ILE A 99 -17.51 9.35 10.78
C ILE A 99 -16.64 8.25 11.38
N GLN A 100 -17.09 7.67 12.47
CA GLN A 100 -16.50 6.45 13.03
C GLN A 100 -17.05 5.23 12.28
N LEU A 101 -16.20 4.56 11.48
CA LEU A 101 -16.60 3.40 10.68
C LEU A 101 -16.81 2.17 11.57
N GLY A 102 -17.97 1.53 11.43
CA GLY A 102 -18.37 0.37 12.23
C GLY A 102 -17.81 -0.97 11.73
N ASP A 103 -18.30 -2.06 12.34
CA ASP A 103 -17.88 -3.44 12.03
C ASP A 103 -18.32 -3.93 10.62
N ASP A 104 -19.28 -3.25 10.01
CA ASP A 104 -19.71 -3.48 8.63
C ASP A 104 -18.69 -3.03 7.57
N PHE A 105 -17.78 -2.14 7.94
CA PHE A 105 -16.63 -1.79 7.10
C PHE A 105 -15.54 -2.86 7.23
N ALA A 106 -15.16 -3.48 6.11
CA ALA A 106 -14.43 -4.75 6.14
C ALA A 106 -12.93 -4.64 6.47
N SER A 107 -12.26 -3.54 6.11
CA SER A 107 -10.89 -3.29 6.56
C SER A 107 -10.89 -3.03 8.07
N GLU A 108 -9.87 -3.51 8.77
CA GLU A 108 -9.73 -3.34 10.22
C GLU A 108 -9.27 -1.93 10.59
N TYR A 109 -8.48 -1.32 9.70
CA TYR A 109 -7.94 0.02 9.84
C TYR A 109 -8.32 0.86 8.63
N ALA A 110 -8.73 2.11 8.84
CA ALA A 110 -9.04 3.02 7.75
C ALA A 110 -8.93 4.48 8.18
N VAL A 111 -8.59 5.36 7.24
CA VAL A 111 -8.70 6.82 7.41
C VAL A 111 -9.00 7.47 6.06
N VAL A 112 -9.84 8.52 6.09
CA VAL A 112 -10.06 9.46 5.00
C VAL A 112 -9.76 10.86 5.50
N ILE A 113 -8.84 11.55 4.84
CA ILE A 113 -8.38 12.89 5.21
C ILE A 113 -8.55 13.82 4.02
N ASP A 114 -9.13 14.99 4.26
CA ASP A 114 -9.10 16.10 3.32
C ASP A 114 -7.66 16.57 3.12
N ALA A 115 -7.15 16.52 1.90
CA ALA A 115 -5.75 16.80 1.60
C ALA A 115 -5.40 18.28 1.67
N GLU A 116 -6.39 19.19 1.66
CA GLU A 116 -6.18 20.63 1.71
C GLU A 116 -6.10 21.15 3.14
N ASP A 117 -7.03 20.73 4.01
CA ASP A 117 -7.15 21.30 5.35
C ASP A 117 -6.81 20.32 6.49
N GLY A 118 -6.68 19.03 6.21
CA GLY A 118 -6.32 17.98 7.18
C GLY A 118 -7.50 17.48 8.02
N SER A 119 -8.75 17.81 7.68
CA SER A 119 -9.93 17.28 8.35
C SER A 119 -10.06 15.78 8.12
N ILE A 120 -10.27 15.01 9.19
CA ILE A 120 -10.56 13.59 9.11
C ILE A 120 -12.05 13.42 8.85
N LEU A 121 -12.40 12.92 7.65
CA LEU A 121 -13.80 12.70 7.25
C LEU A 121 -14.35 11.39 7.80
N ALA A 122 -13.54 10.35 7.82
CA ALA A 122 -13.91 9.04 8.35
C ALA A 122 -12.67 8.30 8.86
N GLU A 123 -12.85 7.47 9.88
CA GLU A 123 -11.77 6.66 10.43
C GLU A 123 -12.26 5.36 11.07
N LYS A 124 -11.36 4.40 11.20
CA LYS A 124 -11.50 3.16 11.96
C LYS A 124 -10.13 2.73 12.47
N ASN A 125 -9.93 2.73 13.78
CA ASN A 125 -8.66 2.38 14.42
C ASN A 125 -7.45 3.08 13.75
N ALA A 126 -7.59 4.37 13.40
CA ALA A 126 -6.64 5.08 12.56
C ALA A 126 -5.24 5.23 13.17
N ASP A 127 -5.16 5.29 14.51
CA ASP A 127 -3.91 5.40 15.28
C ASP A 127 -3.32 4.04 15.69
N ALA A 128 -3.95 2.94 15.30
CA ALA A 128 -3.43 1.61 15.62
C ALA A 128 -2.16 1.31 14.80
N VAL A 129 -1.17 0.72 15.48
CA VAL A 129 0.08 0.32 14.84
C VAL A 129 -0.15 -0.85 13.88
N ILE A 130 0.27 -0.68 12.64
CA ILE A 130 0.18 -1.68 11.57
C ILE A 130 1.55 -1.97 10.95
N SER A 131 1.64 -3.08 10.21
CA SER A 131 2.72 -3.30 9.26
C SER A 131 2.28 -2.71 7.90
N PRO A 132 3.01 -1.75 7.31
CA PRO A 132 2.61 -1.08 6.07
C PRO A 132 2.70 -1.97 4.82
N ALA A 133 3.41 -3.10 4.90
CA ALA A 133 3.73 -3.90 3.73
C ALA A 133 4.31 -3.04 2.59
N SER A 134 3.97 -3.32 1.33
CA SER A 134 4.48 -2.57 0.19
C SER A 134 3.95 -1.12 0.06
N MET A 135 3.09 -0.62 0.96
CA MET A 135 2.83 0.82 1.05
C MET A 135 4.09 1.60 1.44
N THR A 136 5.03 0.95 2.14
CA THR A 136 6.41 1.45 2.38
C THR A 136 7.06 2.07 1.15
N LYS A 137 6.76 1.53 -0.04
CA LYS A 137 7.38 1.99 -1.29
C LYS A 137 6.95 3.40 -1.72
N ILE A 138 5.91 3.98 -1.09
CA ILE A 138 5.55 5.40 -1.26
C ILE A 138 6.68 6.26 -0.67
N LEU A 139 7.13 5.95 0.56
CA LEU A 139 8.26 6.65 1.17
C LEU A 139 9.59 6.36 0.43
N THR A 140 9.78 5.12 -0.03
CA THR A 140 10.94 4.76 -0.88
C THR A 140 10.98 5.61 -2.15
N LEU A 141 9.83 5.80 -2.81
CA LEU A 141 9.72 6.68 -3.99
C LEU A 141 10.05 8.13 -3.64
N LEU A 142 9.46 8.66 -2.56
CA LEU A 142 9.65 10.05 -2.13
C LEU A 142 11.12 10.33 -1.84
N VAL A 143 11.75 9.53 -0.99
CA VAL A 143 13.16 9.67 -0.65
C VAL A 143 14.06 9.53 -1.89
N ALA A 144 13.77 8.57 -2.77
CA ALA A 144 14.53 8.43 -4.00
C ALA A 144 14.37 9.67 -4.92
N ALA A 145 13.14 10.15 -5.11
CA ALA A 145 12.86 11.32 -5.97
C ALA A 145 13.56 12.60 -5.49
N GLU A 146 13.69 12.79 -4.18
CA GLU A 146 14.38 13.94 -3.59
C GLU A 146 15.92 13.91 -3.75
N HIS A 147 16.50 12.73 -4.02
CA HIS A 147 17.96 12.54 -4.13
C HIS A 147 18.43 12.22 -5.55
N ILE A 148 17.52 12.01 -6.51
CA ILE A 148 17.88 11.72 -7.90
C ILE A 148 18.12 13.03 -8.64
N GLU A 149 19.34 13.19 -9.17
CA GLU A 149 19.71 14.35 -9.99
C GLU A 149 19.45 14.14 -11.48
N ASN A 150 19.55 12.87 -11.96
CA ASN A 150 19.41 12.53 -13.37
C ASN A 150 18.64 11.22 -13.54
N LEU A 151 17.47 11.32 -14.14
CA LEU A 151 16.58 10.17 -14.40
C LEU A 151 17.09 9.22 -15.50
N ASP A 152 18.02 9.68 -16.33
CA ASP A 152 18.61 8.89 -17.42
C ASP A 152 19.87 8.12 -16.97
N ASP A 153 20.31 8.32 -15.72
CA ASP A 153 21.34 7.47 -15.13
C ASP A 153 20.88 6.03 -15.07
N THR A 154 21.83 5.10 -15.07
CA THR A 154 21.52 3.68 -15.12
C THR A 154 22.10 2.93 -13.94
N VAL A 155 21.38 1.89 -13.51
CA VAL A 155 21.80 0.97 -12.45
C VAL A 155 21.90 -0.45 -13.01
N THR A 156 22.98 -1.14 -12.70
CA THR A 156 23.10 -2.57 -13.01
C THR A 156 22.46 -3.39 -11.91
N ILE A 157 21.53 -4.28 -12.28
CA ILE A 157 20.89 -5.21 -11.34
C ILE A 157 21.89 -6.27 -10.92
N THR A 158 22.30 -6.23 -9.69
CA THR A 158 23.34 -7.08 -9.11
C THR A 158 22.78 -8.35 -8.47
N ILE A 159 23.67 -9.33 -8.20
CA ILE A 159 23.27 -10.63 -7.64
C ILE A 159 22.66 -10.51 -6.24
N ASP A 160 23.12 -9.58 -5.43
CA ASP A 160 22.58 -9.29 -4.09
C ASP A 160 21.12 -8.85 -4.16
N ILE A 161 20.73 -8.02 -5.14
CA ILE A 161 19.34 -7.61 -5.39
C ILE A 161 18.48 -8.82 -5.75
N THR A 162 18.91 -9.59 -6.76
CA THR A 162 18.13 -10.75 -7.21
C THR A 162 18.04 -11.85 -6.17
N ASP A 163 19.10 -12.09 -5.40
CA ASP A 163 19.10 -13.08 -4.31
C ASP A 163 18.24 -12.63 -3.13
N TYR A 164 18.30 -11.35 -2.75
CA TYR A 164 17.41 -10.81 -1.73
C TYR A 164 15.93 -11.01 -2.09
N CYS A 165 15.54 -10.61 -3.29
CA CYS A 165 14.17 -10.77 -3.76
C CYS A 165 13.73 -12.24 -3.81
N TYR A 166 14.61 -13.13 -4.24
CA TYR A 166 14.34 -14.56 -4.29
C TYR A 166 14.18 -15.18 -2.91
N VAL A 167 15.12 -14.91 -1.99
CA VAL A 167 15.12 -15.47 -0.64
C VAL A 167 13.88 -15.02 0.15
N ASN A 168 13.49 -13.76 -0.02
CA ASN A 168 12.37 -13.16 0.71
C ASN A 168 11.03 -13.28 -0.02
N ASP A 169 10.97 -13.92 -1.21
CA ASP A 169 9.75 -14.13 -2.00
C ASP A 169 9.02 -12.80 -2.30
N CYS A 170 9.82 -11.79 -2.69
CA CYS A 170 9.31 -10.46 -2.97
C CYS A 170 8.53 -10.39 -4.29
N SER A 171 7.60 -9.43 -4.39
CA SER A 171 7.12 -8.97 -5.70
C SER A 171 8.28 -8.31 -6.44
N VAL A 172 8.42 -8.57 -7.72
CA VAL A 172 9.51 -8.04 -8.56
C VAL A 172 8.96 -7.52 -9.89
N VAL A 173 9.67 -6.58 -10.50
CA VAL A 173 9.52 -6.26 -11.93
C VAL A 173 9.94 -7.48 -12.75
N GLY A 174 11.02 -8.11 -12.35
CA GLY A 174 11.62 -9.24 -13.04
C GLY A 174 12.87 -8.85 -13.81
N PHE A 175 13.50 -7.73 -13.47
CA PHE A 175 14.79 -7.36 -14.03
C PHE A 175 15.80 -8.49 -13.81
N ALA A 176 16.56 -8.79 -14.87
CA ALA A 176 17.52 -9.88 -14.86
C ALA A 176 18.85 -9.47 -14.19
N LEU A 177 19.61 -10.47 -13.74
CA LEU A 177 20.99 -10.25 -13.32
C LEU A 177 21.81 -9.63 -14.48
N ASP A 178 22.66 -8.65 -14.14
CA ASP A 178 23.50 -7.88 -15.05
C ASP A 178 22.69 -7.00 -16.05
N GLU A 179 21.39 -6.86 -15.87
CA GLU A 179 20.58 -5.92 -16.64
C GLU A 179 20.88 -4.48 -16.22
N VAL A 180 21.05 -3.60 -17.21
CA VAL A 180 21.29 -2.17 -17.01
C VAL A 180 19.95 -1.45 -17.19
N VAL A 181 19.44 -0.83 -16.14
CA VAL A 181 18.10 -0.25 -16.08
C VAL A 181 18.19 1.25 -15.78
N PRO A 182 17.51 2.12 -16.56
CA PRO A 182 17.43 3.55 -16.25
C PRO A 182 16.76 3.81 -14.90
N VAL A 183 17.23 4.84 -14.18
CA VAL A 183 16.69 5.23 -12.88
C VAL A 183 15.20 5.55 -12.97
N ARG A 184 14.76 6.20 -14.05
CA ARG A 184 13.33 6.44 -14.32
C ARG A 184 12.51 5.15 -14.26
N GLU A 185 12.98 4.08 -14.90
CA GLU A 185 12.26 2.80 -14.94
C GLU A 185 12.24 2.09 -13.59
N LEU A 186 13.25 2.32 -12.75
CA LEU A 186 13.27 1.82 -11.38
C LEU A 186 12.18 2.49 -10.52
N LEU A 187 11.90 3.79 -10.72
CA LEU A 187 10.80 4.48 -10.02
C LEU A 187 9.45 3.85 -10.37
N TYR A 188 9.14 3.71 -11.66
CA TYR A 188 7.91 3.04 -12.10
C TYR A 188 7.87 1.58 -11.68
N GLY A 189 9.00 0.86 -11.76
CA GLY A 189 9.12 -0.52 -11.32
C GLY A 189 8.88 -0.70 -9.81
N THR A 190 9.25 0.28 -8.99
CA THR A 190 9.01 0.27 -7.56
C THR A 190 7.51 0.38 -7.22
N ILE A 191 6.77 1.20 -7.95
CA ILE A 191 5.37 1.51 -7.64
C ILE A 191 4.41 0.58 -8.37
N LEU A 192 4.44 0.49 -9.69
CA LEU A 192 3.39 -0.14 -10.49
C LEU A 192 3.25 -1.64 -10.20
N PRO A 193 4.27 -2.49 -10.45
CA PRO A 193 4.24 -3.91 -10.09
C PRO A 193 4.67 -4.16 -8.63
N SER A 194 4.99 -3.10 -7.87
CA SER A 194 5.50 -3.22 -6.51
C SER A 194 6.87 -3.92 -6.43
N GLY A 195 7.77 -3.67 -7.40
CA GLY A 195 9.05 -4.35 -7.57
C GLY A 195 10.03 -4.06 -6.44
N ALA A 196 10.41 -5.09 -5.71
CA ALA A 196 11.46 -5.00 -4.69
C ALA A 196 12.86 -4.92 -5.32
N ASP A 197 13.07 -5.55 -6.49
CA ASP A 197 14.28 -5.43 -7.29
C ASP A 197 14.54 -3.98 -7.72
N ALA A 198 13.52 -3.27 -8.16
CA ALA A 198 13.58 -1.86 -8.48
C ALA A 198 13.86 -1.00 -7.25
N ALA A 199 13.14 -1.22 -6.14
CA ALA A 199 13.32 -0.46 -4.89
C ALA A 199 14.72 -0.64 -4.29
N LEU A 200 15.29 -1.84 -4.31
CA LEU A 200 16.65 -2.11 -3.86
C LEU A 200 17.70 -1.48 -4.78
N ALA A 201 17.45 -1.48 -6.10
CA ALA A 201 18.32 -0.81 -7.06
C ALA A 201 18.34 0.72 -6.84
N LEU A 202 17.17 1.33 -6.57
CA LEU A 202 17.07 2.75 -6.18
C LEU A 202 17.82 3.02 -4.87
N ALA A 203 17.62 2.21 -3.85
CA ALA A 203 18.30 2.37 -2.56
C ALA A 203 19.84 2.31 -2.74
N LYS A 204 20.30 1.40 -3.58
CA LYS A 204 21.71 1.27 -3.90
C LYS A 204 22.25 2.47 -4.71
N TYR A 205 21.47 3.00 -5.64
CA TYR A 205 21.81 4.17 -6.45
C TYR A 205 21.94 5.43 -5.58
N VAL A 206 20.95 5.67 -4.71
CA VAL A 206 20.86 6.89 -3.89
C VAL A 206 21.85 6.87 -2.73
N ALA A 207 21.96 5.75 -2.00
CA ALA A 207 22.66 5.68 -0.72
C ALA A 207 23.78 4.61 -0.68
N GLY A 208 24.01 3.89 -1.76
CA GLY A 208 25.02 2.81 -1.83
C GLY A 208 24.58 1.48 -1.21
N SER A 209 23.62 1.47 -0.27
CA SER A 209 23.07 0.25 0.33
C SER A 209 21.63 0.47 0.80
N GLN A 210 20.89 -0.65 1.06
CA GLN A 210 19.56 -0.59 1.66
C GLN A 210 19.61 0.01 3.07
N GLU A 211 20.61 -0.34 3.87
CA GLU A 211 20.76 0.13 5.26
C GLU A 211 20.93 1.65 5.31
N ALA A 212 21.80 2.22 4.46
CA ALA A 212 21.99 3.66 4.37
C ALA A 212 20.74 4.37 3.84
N PHE A 213 20.02 3.75 2.89
CA PHE A 213 18.77 4.31 2.38
C PHE A 213 17.66 4.30 3.44
N VAL A 214 17.58 3.26 4.27
CA VAL A 214 16.64 3.19 5.42
C VAL A 214 16.92 4.31 6.43
N THR A 215 18.18 4.71 6.62
CA THR A 215 18.50 5.89 7.43
C THR A 215 17.84 7.14 6.86
N LEU A 216 17.97 7.39 5.54
CA LEU A 216 17.30 8.52 4.88
C LEU A 216 15.78 8.43 4.97
N MET A 217 15.19 7.20 4.90
CA MET A 217 13.76 7.02 5.08
C MET A 217 13.30 7.45 6.48
N ASN A 218 14.03 7.07 7.53
CA ASN A 218 13.66 7.45 8.89
C ASN A 218 13.94 8.93 9.18
N GLU A 219 14.98 9.53 8.59
CA GLU A 219 15.20 10.98 8.60
C GLU A 219 14.02 11.73 7.94
N LYS A 220 13.47 11.21 6.82
CA LYS A 220 12.26 11.77 6.20
C LYS A 220 11.02 11.62 7.08
N LEU A 221 10.86 10.50 7.81
CA LEU A 221 9.78 10.38 8.81
C LEU A 221 9.91 11.42 9.92
N GLU A 222 11.14 11.73 10.37
CA GLU A 222 11.38 12.80 11.35
C GLU A 222 11.02 14.17 10.78
N GLU A 223 11.41 14.48 9.52
CA GLU A 223 11.04 15.72 8.83
C GLU A 223 9.52 15.89 8.69
N LEU A 224 8.79 14.78 8.47
CA LEU A 224 7.34 14.78 8.40
C LEU A 224 6.65 14.79 9.77
N GLY A 225 7.41 14.71 10.87
CA GLY A 225 6.87 14.66 12.24
C GLY A 225 6.24 13.32 12.61
N LEU A 226 6.65 12.21 11.97
CA LEU A 226 6.05 10.88 12.12
C LEU A 226 6.91 9.90 12.93
N SER A 227 8.08 10.30 13.42
CA SER A 227 9.04 9.41 14.09
C SER A 227 8.55 8.78 15.40
N ASP A 228 7.49 9.34 16.01
CA ASP A 228 6.89 8.77 17.22
C ASP A 228 5.98 7.57 16.93
N THR A 229 5.42 7.47 15.73
CA THR A 229 4.41 6.46 15.34
C THR A 229 4.86 5.57 14.18
N ALA A 230 5.82 6.03 13.37
CA ALA A 230 6.33 5.29 12.22
C ALA A 230 7.84 5.03 12.34
N HIS A 231 8.25 3.81 12.02
CA HIS A 231 9.65 3.42 11.90
C HIS A 231 9.79 2.36 10.80
N PHE A 232 10.72 2.55 9.87
CA PHE A 232 10.94 1.63 8.77
C PHE A 232 12.32 0.97 8.85
N THR A 233 12.37 -0.33 8.58
CA THR A 233 13.60 -1.15 8.68
C THR A 233 14.08 -1.64 7.31
N ASN A 234 13.28 -1.46 6.26
CA ASN A 234 13.64 -1.82 4.90
C ASN A 234 12.86 -0.97 3.88
N CYS A 235 13.37 -0.86 2.65
CA CYS A 235 12.76 -0.05 1.59
C CYS A 235 11.72 -0.79 0.74
N VAL A 236 11.42 -2.07 1.04
CA VAL A 236 10.56 -2.91 0.20
C VAL A 236 9.23 -3.28 0.88
N GLY A 237 9.11 -3.05 2.19
CA GLY A 237 7.92 -3.36 2.98
C GLY A 237 7.80 -4.84 3.35
N LEU A 238 8.91 -5.53 3.55
CA LEU A 238 8.91 -6.84 4.21
C LEU A 238 8.61 -6.68 5.69
N TYR A 239 7.91 -7.68 6.23
CA TYR A 239 7.58 -7.67 7.65
C TYR A 239 8.82 -7.77 8.54
N ASP A 240 8.86 -6.88 9.48
CA ASP A 240 9.73 -6.89 10.66
C ASP A 240 8.92 -6.32 11.83
N GLU A 241 9.16 -6.77 13.06
CA GLU A 241 8.40 -6.30 14.22
C GLU A 241 8.59 -4.79 14.48
N ALA A 242 9.74 -4.23 14.07
CA ALA A 242 10.03 -2.81 14.16
C ALA A 242 9.63 -2.02 12.90
N HIS A 243 9.13 -2.67 11.82
CA HIS A 243 8.70 -2.02 10.58
C HIS A 243 7.22 -1.66 10.67
N THR A 244 6.93 -0.52 11.26
CA THR A 244 5.58 -0.13 11.69
C THR A 244 5.23 1.29 11.32
N CYS A 245 3.93 1.57 11.23
CA CYS A 245 3.31 2.89 11.13
C CYS A 245 1.83 2.77 11.51
N THR A 246 1.07 3.87 11.40
CA THR A 246 -0.40 3.89 11.42
C THR A 246 -0.94 4.10 10.00
N VAL A 247 -2.26 3.93 9.78
CA VAL A 247 -2.88 4.33 8.48
C VAL A 247 -2.86 5.85 8.32
N THR A 248 -2.89 6.60 9.42
CA THR A 248 -2.74 8.06 9.44
C THR A 248 -1.34 8.48 8.96
N ASP A 249 -0.26 7.84 9.46
CA ASP A 249 1.10 8.10 8.98
C ASP A 249 1.23 7.83 7.48
N MET A 250 0.65 6.72 7.01
CA MET A 250 0.67 6.40 5.59
C MET A 250 -0.07 7.42 4.72
N ALA A 251 -1.15 8.03 5.23
CA ALA A 251 -1.84 9.11 4.53
C ALA A 251 -0.95 10.36 4.43
N LEU A 252 -0.24 10.72 5.50
CA LEU A 252 0.68 11.87 5.51
C LEU A 252 1.92 11.63 4.63
N ILE A 253 2.46 10.41 4.60
CA ILE A 253 3.53 10.03 3.67
C ILE A 253 3.04 10.13 2.21
N LEU A 254 1.82 9.66 1.94
CA LEU A 254 1.22 9.78 0.60
C LEU A 254 1.01 11.25 0.23
N LYS A 255 0.53 12.10 1.16
CA LYS A 255 0.40 13.54 0.93
C LYS A 255 1.73 14.15 0.51
N ALA A 256 2.80 13.93 1.28
CA ALA A 256 4.13 14.44 0.96
C ALA A 256 4.62 13.94 -0.43
N ALA A 257 4.36 12.68 -0.77
CA ALA A 257 4.68 12.15 -2.09
C ALA A 257 3.85 12.82 -3.21
N MET A 258 2.59 13.14 -2.97
CA MET A 258 1.73 13.83 -3.95
C MET A 258 2.10 15.31 -4.14
N GLU A 259 2.82 15.93 -3.22
CA GLU A 259 3.37 17.28 -3.34
C GLU A 259 4.66 17.33 -4.19
N ASN A 260 5.30 16.18 -4.40
CA ASN A 260 6.47 16.06 -5.29
C ASN A 260 6.02 15.67 -6.71
N ASP A 261 6.33 16.49 -7.72
CA ASP A 261 5.85 16.31 -9.10
C ASP A 261 6.24 14.95 -9.69
N LEU A 262 7.48 14.48 -9.45
CA LEU A 262 7.96 13.19 -9.96
C LEU A 262 7.23 12.03 -9.28
N CYS A 263 7.02 12.11 -7.96
CA CYS A 263 6.27 11.10 -7.24
C CYS A 263 4.80 11.05 -7.69
N ARG A 264 4.18 12.22 -7.89
CA ARG A 264 2.81 12.33 -8.43
C ARG A 264 2.72 11.67 -9.79
N GLU A 265 3.65 11.95 -10.71
CA GLU A 265 3.70 11.33 -12.04
C GLU A 265 3.75 9.80 -11.95
N VAL A 266 4.65 9.26 -11.13
CA VAL A 266 4.85 7.81 -11.00
C VAL A 266 3.67 7.11 -10.31
N LEU A 267 3.15 7.69 -9.22
CA LEU A 267 2.02 7.13 -8.45
C LEU A 267 0.72 7.13 -9.24
N SER A 268 0.55 8.09 -10.17
CA SER A 268 -0.66 8.25 -11.00
C SER A 268 -0.62 7.45 -12.30
N ALA A 269 0.50 6.82 -12.62
CA ALA A 269 0.61 6.03 -13.84
C ALA A 269 -0.17 4.71 -13.73
N HIS A 270 -1.09 4.48 -14.67
CA HIS A 270 -1.83 3.21 -14.81
C HIS A 270 -0.94 2.11 -15.36
N THR A 271 -0.12 2.45 -16.37
CA THR A 271 0.83 1.56 -17.03
C THR A 271 2.09 2.35 -17.43
N TYR A 272 3.19 1.65 -17.56
CA TYR A 272 4.44 2.16 -18.08
C TYR A 272 5.15 1.07 -18.90
N GLU A 273 5.69 1.43 -20.06
CA GLU A 273 6.47 0.52 -20.90
C GLU A 273 7.95 0.84 -20.75
N THR A 274 8.76 -0.13 -20.32
CA THR A 274 10.21 0.04 -20.21
C THR A 274 10.85 0.02 -21.57
N ALA A 275 12.01 0.65 -21.70
CA ALA A 275 12.83 0.54 -22.89
C ALA A 275 13.34 -0.91 -23.10
N PRO A 276 13.58 -1.34 -24.34
CA PRO A 276 14.23 -2.62 -24.62
C PRO A 276 15.63 -2.70 -24.01
N THR A 277 15.95 -3.86 -23.43
CA THR A 277 17.28 -4.20 -22.93
C THR A 277 17.78 -5.48 -23.59
N ALA A 278 19.03 -5.85 -23.37
CA ALA A 278 19.55 -7.13 -23.86
C ALA A 278 18.82 -8.34 -23.27
N GLN A 279 18.31 -8.21 -22.05
CA GLN A 279 17.57 -9.24 -21.30
C GLN A 279 16.06 -9.23 -21.60
N HIS A 280 15.52 -8.06 -21.93
CA HIS A 280 14.11 -7.84 -22.30
C HIS A 280 14.02 -7.07 -23.63
N PRO A 281 14.23 -7.75 -24.80
CA PRO A 281 14.31 -7.08 -26.10
C PRO A 281 13.03 -6.34 -26.52
N ASP A 282 11.89 -6.73 -25.98
CA ASP A 282 10.58 -6.10 -26.25
C ASP A 282 10.16 -5.09 -25.15
N GLY A 283 11.05 -4.82 -24.18
CA GLY A 283 10.68 -4.10 -22.96
C GLY A 283 9.73 -4.88 -22.07
N GLN A 284 9.17 -4.22 -21.06
CA GLN A 284 8.19 -4.78 -20.12
C GLN A 284 7.05 -3.80 -19.91
N VAL A 285 5.81 -4.29 -19.81
CA VAL A 285 4.64 -3.48 -19.46
C VAL A 285 4.39 -3.59 -17.96
N LEU A 286 4.62 -2.50 -17.26
CA LEU A 286 4.35 -2.36 -15.82
C LEU A 286 2.92 -1.85 -15.61
N SER A 287 2.24 -2.32 -14.58
CA SER A 287 0.84 -1.94 -14.31
C SER A 287 0.61 -1.63 -12.84
N ASN A 288 -0.06 -0.51 -12.56
CA ASN A 288 -0.55 -0.19 -11.22
C ASN A 288 -1.75 -1.05 -10.88
N TRP A 289 -1.58 -1.93 -9.90
CA TRP A 289 -2.59 -2.92 -9.55
C TRP A 289 -3.85 -2.31 -8.92
N PHE A 290 -3.74 -1.18 -8.24
CA PHE A 290 -4.88 -0.50 -7.65
C PHE A 290 -5.67 0.24 -8.73
N LEU A 291 -5.03 1.17 -9.45
CA LEU A 291 -5.69 2.03 -10.42
C LEU A 291 -6.42 1.23 -11.50
N ARG A 292 -5.80 0.15 -12.00
CA ARG A 292 -6.45 -0.73 -12.98
C ARG A 292 -7.61 -1.56 -12.46
N ARG A 293 -7.73 -1.75 -11.16
CA ARG A 293 -8.84 -2.49 -10.55
C ARG A 293 -10.00 -1.60 -10.17
N ILE A 294 -9.75 -0.32 -9.86
CA ILE A 294 -10.79 0.62 -9.48
C ILE A 294 -11.40 1.36 -10.66
N GLU A 295 -10.70 1.44 -11.78
CA GLU A 295 -10.97 2.26 -12.97
C GLU A 295 -12.44 2.31 -13.44
N ASP A 296 -13.21 1.23 -13.30
CA ASP A 296 -14.63 1.13 -13.67
C ASP A 296 -15.59 1.20 -12.46
N LYS A 297 -15.10 1.43 -11.25
CA LYS A 297 -15.84 1.37 -9.99
C LYS A 297 -16.04 2.73 -9.32
N ASP A 298 -15.23 3.71 -9.71
CA ASP A 298 -15.27 5.08 -9.16
C ASP A 298 -15.84 6.12 -10.11
N GLN A 299 -16.34 5.69 -11.30
CA GLN A 299 -16.80 6.62 -12.35
C GLN A 299 -18.00 7.48 -11.95
N ASP A 300 -18.90 6.95 -11.12
CA ASP A 300 -20.11 7.62 -10.65
C ASP A 300 -19.97 8.13 -9.20
N LEU A 301 -18.75 8.15 -8.65
CA LEU A 301 -18.48 8.62 -7.29
C LEU A 301 -18.12 10.11 -7.28
N PRO A 302 -18.24 10.77 -6.11
CA PRO A 302 -17.85 12.19 -5.94
C PRO A 302 -16.39 12.44 -6.32
N VAL A 303 -15.52 11.45 -6.08
CA VAL A 303 -14.09 11.51 -6.34
C VAL A 303 -13.61 10.29 -7.12
N ARG A 304 -12.47 10.41 -7.79
CA ARG A 304 -11.81 9.32 -8.51
C ARG A 304 -10.39 9.11 -8.02
N ALA A 305 -9.95 7.86 -8.02
CA ALA A 305 -8.56 7.53 -7.72
C ALA A 305 -7.62 8.12 -8.77
N VAL A 306 -6.65 8.93 -8.32
CA VAL A 306 -5.62 9.53 -9.16
C VAL A 306 -4.29 8.82 -8.98
N ALA A 307 -3.94 8.49 -7.74
CA ALA A 307 -2.68 7.84 -7.41
C ALA A 307 -2.90 6.77 -6.34
N ALA A 308 -2.13 5.69 -6.39
CA ALA A 308 -2.29 4.65 -5.39
C ALA A 308 -1.14 3.65 -5.30
N LYS A 309 -1.07 2.99 -4.12
CA LYS A 309 -0.16 1.87 -3.86
C LYS A 309 -0.84 0.81 -3.00
N THR A 310 -0.73 -0.45 -3.38
CA THR A 310 -1.19 -1.60 -2.59
C THR A 310 -0.05 -2.22 -1.77
N GLY A 311 -0.41 -2.91 -0.69
CA GLY A 311 0.50 -3.69 0.13
C GLY A 311 -0.10 -5.02 0.58
N TYR A 312 0.74 -6.02 0.77
CA TYR A 312 0.38 -7.30 1.37
C TYR A 312 1.59 -8.02 1.96
N VAL A 313 1.49 -8.34 3.22
CA VAL A 313 2.25 -9.41 3.87
C VAL A 313 1.26 -10.20 4.74
N VAL A 314 1.61 -11.38 5.20
CA VAL A 314 0.69 -12.20 6.01
C VAL A 314 0.23 -11.46 7.28
N GLN A 315 1.11 -10.66 7.87
CA GLN A 315 0.88 -9.93 9.11
C GLN A 315 0.01 -8.67 8.93
N SER A 316 0.09 -8.03 7.76
CA SER A 316 -0.69 -6.81 7.47
C SER A 316 -2.05 -7.08 6.84
N GLY A 317 -2.29 -8.30 6.32
CA GLY A 317 -3.39 -8.49 5.38
C GLY A 317 -3.23 -7.65 4.11
N ASN A 318 -4.32 -7.36 3.41
CA ASN A 318 -4.28 -6.49 2.23
C ASN A 318 -4.47 -5.03 2.65
N CYS A 319 -3.55 -4.18 2.21
CA CYS A 319 -3.53 -2.76 2.51
C CYS A 319 -3.54 -1.96 1.21
N ALA A 320 -4.05 -0.74 1.26
CA ALA A 320 -3.97 0.20 0.15
C ALA A 320 -3.91 1.64 0.66
N ALA A 321 -3.16 2.49 -0.05
CA ALA A 321 -3.17 3.92 0.11
C ALA A 321 -3.49 4.53 -1.27
N SER A 322 -4.44 5.48 -1.32
CA SER A 322 -4.82 6.17 -2.55
C SER A 322 -5.04 7.66 -2.31
N TYR A 323 -4.71 8.44 -3.31
CA TYR A 323 -5.10 9.83 -3.45
C TYR A 323 -6.23 9.90 -4.45
N ALA A 324 -7.34 10.52 -4.08
CA ALA A 324 -8.50 10.69 -4.92
C ALA A 324 -8.79 12.17 -5.09
N GLU A 325 -9.36 12.55 -6.27
CA GLU A 325 -9.71 13.93 -6.58
C GLU A 325 -11.18 14.03 -7.02
N SER A 326 -11.84 15.08 -6.58
CA SER A 326 -13.13 15.52 -7.12
C SER A 326 -12.99 16.19 -8.50
N ALA A 327 -14.08 16.47 -9.16
CA ALA A 327 -14.09 17.06 -10.50
C ALA A 327 -13.49 18.48 -10.56
N ASP A 328 -13.46 19.20 -9.45
CA ASP A 328 -12.87 20.54 -9.29
C ASP A 328 -11.41 20.49 -8.79
N GLY A 329 -10.86 19.29 -8.59
CA GLY A 329 -9.46 19.08 -8.23
C GLY A 329 -9.19 19.03 -6.71
N HIS A 330 -10.24 19.02 -5.87
CA HIS A 330 -10.10 18.88 -4.43
C HIS A 330 -9.63 17.45 -4.07
N GLY A 331 -8.60 17.35 -3.25
CA GLY A 331 -7.89 16.09 -2.99
C GLY A 331 -8.30 15.42 -1.69
N PHE A 332 -8.26 14.07 -1.68
CA PHE A 332 -8.53 13.25 -0.51
C PHE A 332 -7.52 12.11 -0.39
N LEU A 333 -7.06 11.89 0.83
CA LEU A 333 -6.15 10.80 1.19
C LEU A 333 -6.96 9.67 1.82
N CYS A 334 -6.93 8.49 1.22
CA CYS A 334 -7.64 7.32 1.70
C CYS A 334 -6.64 6.18 1.94
N VAL A 335 -6.60 5.64 3.17
CA VAL A 335 -5.73 4.51 3.51
C VAL A 335 -6.54 3.44 4.22
N THR A 336 -6.33 2.18 3.83
CA THR A 336 -6.93 1.01 4.47
C THR A 336 -5.88 -0.03 4.84
N GLY A 337 -6.10 -0.75 5.94
CA GLY A 337 -5.24 -1.83 6.43
C GLY A 337 -6.04 -3.07 6.81
N ASN A 338 -5.41 -4.24 6.64
CA ASN A 338 -5.94 -5.54 7.02
C ASN A 338 -7.31 -5.90 6.41
N ALA A 339 -7.50 -5.63 5.13
CA ALA A 339 -8.62 -6.21 4.38
C ALA A 339 -8.36 -7.70 4.12
N TYR A 340 -9.43 -8.52 4.16
CA TYR A 340 -9.30 -9.97 4.00
C TYR A 340 -8.95 -10.44 2.57
N SER A 341 -9.01 -9.55 1.57
CA SER A 341 -8.59 -9.83 0.19
C SER A 341 -8.17 -8.56 -0.54
N ALA A 342 -7.36 -8.73 -1.61
CA ALA A 342 -6.93 -7.62 -2.45
C ALA A 342 -8.10 -6.88 -3.15
N TRP A 343 -9.18 -7.59 -3.51
CA TRP A 343 -10.39 -6.98 -4.05
C TRP A 343 -11.18 -6.23 -2.97
N ARG A 344 -11.19 -6.75 -1.74
CA ARG A 344 -11.88 -6.07 -0.65
C ARG A 344 -11.22 -4.72 -0.34
N ALA A 345 -9.90 -4.64 -0.33
CA ALA A 345 -9.20 -3.36 -0.18
C ALA A 345 -9.64 -2.34 -1.25
N ILE A 346 -9.85 -2.77 -2.52
CA ILE A 346 -10.38 -1.88 -3.58
C ILE A 346 -11.83 -1.44 -3.29
N TYR A 347 -12.71 -2.38 -2.90
CA TYR A 347 -14.11 -2.06 -2.61
C TYR A 347 -14.24 -1.19 -1.35
N ASP A 348 -13.36 -1.32 -0.37
CA ASP A 348 -13.36 -0.44 0.79
C ASP A 348 -13.01 1.01 0.39
N HIS A 349 -12.07 1.21 -0.57
CA HIS A 349 -11.82 2.55 -1.11
C HIS A 349 -13.04 3.09 -1.89
N VAL A 350 -13.77 2.26 -2.62
CA VAL A 350 -15.05 2.67 -3.26
C VAL A 350 -16.06 3.16 -2.22
N GLU A 351 -16.15 2.50 -1.06
CA GLU A 351 -17.02 2.96 0.05
C GLU A 351 -16.52 4.27 0.67
N LEU A 352 -15.20 4.42 0.87
CA LEU A 352 -14.61 5.64 1.40
C LEU A 352 -14.81 6.83 0.45
N TYR A 353 -14.70 6.63 -0.86
CA TYR A 353 -14.88 7.70 -1.85
C TYR A 353 -16.31 8.29 -1.88
N LYS A 354 -17.32 7.55 -1.42
CA LYS A 354 -18.68 8.06 -1.25
C LYS A 354 -18.79 9.10 -0.14
N LEU A 355 -17.81 9.13 0.77
CA LEU A 355 -17.77 10.06 1.90
C LEU A 355 -17.00 11.35 1.58
N CYS A 356 -16.29 11.39 0.44
CA CYS A 356 -15.50 12.52 -0.01
C CYS A 356 -16.41 13.51 -0.78
N SER A 357 -16.88 14.55 -0.11
CA SER A 357 -17.76 15.57 -0.74
C SER A 357 -17.60 16.94 -0.06
#